data_0d21cef5338833d99aa7562368c0a207
#
_entry.id   0d21cef5338833d99aa7562368c0a207
#
_cell.length_a   1.000
_cell.length_b   1.000
_cell.length_c   1.000
_cell.angle_alpha   90.00
_cell.angle_beta   90.00
_cell.angle_gamma   90.00
#
_symmetry.space_group_name_H-M   'P 1'
#
loop_
_entity.id
_entity.type
_entity.pdbx_description
1 polymer ?
#
loop_
_entity_poly.entity_id
_entity_poly.type
_entity_poly.pdbx_seq_one_letter_code
_entity_poly.pdbx_strand_id
1 'polypeptide(L)'
;LKINNSIIHNISTASDFMDCRLGAIHNLTFTNNTVYAISCRDFFRYDNKASSFPGVTPYINVDHNTLDGLGSVNKGVFYVRFTGTSIAFTNNIVSNSTGLFCKFAPTSIPNFSGNNYYNSPNFVEATDDKTNVGITVYDNTGTSYNPSYADYANHDFTVKSEDLKSSKTGDPRW
;
A
#
# COMPACT_ATOMS: atom_id res chain seq x y z
N LEU A 1 -9.14 3.93 12.85
CA LEU A 1 -9.87 3.21 11.81
C LEU A 1 -9.22 1.87 11.59
N LYS A 2 -10.02 0.82 11.50
CA LYS A 2 -9.55 -0.53 11.21
C LYS A 2 -10.34 -1.11 10.04
N ILE A 3 -9.63 -1.63 9.03
CA ILE A 3 -10.15 -2.42 7.92
C ILE A 3 -9.36 -3.72 7.93
N ASN A 4 -10.05 -4.82 8.16
CA ASN A 4 -9.40 -6.11 8.39
C ASN A 4 -10.25 -7.26 7.83
N ASN A 5 -9.61 -8.31 7.33
CA ASN A 5 -10.24 -9.52 6.81
C ASN A 5 -11.30 -9.24 5.73
N SER A 6 -11.04 -8.30 4.84
CA SER A 6 -11.99 -7.85 3.83
C SER A 6 -11.51 -8.17 2.41
N ILE A 7 -12.46 -8.43 1.51
CA ILE A 7 -12.20 -8.44 0.06
C ILE A 7 -12.77 -7.14 -0.50
N ILE A 8 -11.93 -6.34 -1.12
CA ILE A 8 -12.26 -5.01 -1.62
C ILE A 8 -11.94 -4.98 -3.12
N HIS A 9 -12.96 -4.77 -3.93
CA HIS A 9 -12.78 -4.84 -5.37
C HIS A 9 -13.78 -4.00 -6.16
N ASN A 10 -13.49 -3.84 -7.47
CA ASN A 10 -14.37 -3.16 -8.43
C ASN A 10 -14.70 -1.71 -8.03
N ILE A 11 -13.69 -0.99 -7.54
CA ILE A 11 -13.83 0.42 -7.21
C ILE A 11 -13.15 1.26 -8.30
N SER A 12 -13.91 2.17 -8.91
CA SER A 12 -13.38 3.15 -9.86
C SER A 12 -13.80 4.55 -9.44
N THR A 13 -12.83 5.40 -9.18
CA THR A 13 -13.05 6.79 -8.76
C THR A 13 -11.95 7.71 -9.28
N ALA A 14 -12.32 8.94 -9.61
CA ALA A 14 -11.35 10.00 -9.91
C ALA A 14 -10.71 10.59 -8.64
N SER A 15 -11.21 10.22 -7.46
CA SER A 15 -10.72 10.67 -6.16
C SER A 15 -9.80 9.62 -5.51
N ASP A 16 -9.53 9.76 -4.22
CA ASP A 16 -8.68 8.87 -3.47
C ASP A 16 -9.52 7.73 -2.84
N PHE A 17 -8.92 6.58 -2.61
CA PHE A 17 -9.62 5.46 -1.95
C PHE A 17 -9.83 5.79 -0.46
N MET A 18 -8.78 6.19 0.22
CA MET A 18 -8.85 6.68 1.60
C MET A 18 -8.39 8.13 1.65
N ASP A 19 -9.36 9.02 1.78
CA ASP A 19 -9.14 10.45 1.69
C ASP A 19 -9.22 11.14 3.06
N CYS A 20 -8.08 11.44 3.64
CA CYS A 20 -7.96 12.15 4.90
C CYS A 20 -7.36 13.55 4.68
N ARG A 21 -8.00 14.37 3.82
CA ARG A 21 -7.51 15.71 3.46
C ARG A 21 -7.81 16.78 4.50
N LEU A 22 -8.89 16.66 5.24
CA LEU A 22 -9.37 17.68 6.18
C LEU A 22 -9.38 17.19 7.63
N GLY A 23 -8.87 16.01 7.90
CA GLY A 23 -8.89 15.36 9.20
C GLY A 23 -7.56 14.75 9.59
N ALA A 24 -7.58 14.06 10.72
CA ALA A 24 -6.48 13.23 11.18
C ALA A 24 -7.02 11.89 11.68
N ILE A 25 -6.58 10.80 11.09
CA ILE A 25 -6.79 9.46 11.61
C ILE A 25 -5.55 9.10 12.41
N HIS A 26 -5.67 9.01 13.73
CA HIS A 26 -4.54 8.69 14.61
C HIS A 26 -3.95 7.32 14.29
N ASN A 27 -4.81 6.31 14.18
CA ASN A 27 -4.40 4.95 13.89
C ASN A 27 -5.24 4.41 12.75
N LEU A 28 -4.60 4.11 11.64
CA LEU A 28 -5.17 3.34 10.55
C LEU A 28 -4.54 1.96 10.55
N THR A 29 -5.36 0.92 10.66
CA THR A 29 -4.96 -0.47 10.51
C THR A 29 -5.66 -1.06 9.29
N PHE A 30 -4.89 -1.48 8.31
CA PHE A 30 -5.34 -2.09 7.07
C PHE A 30 -4.62 -3.43 6.92
N THR A 31 -5.27 -4.52 7.40
CA THR A 31 -4.58 -5.80 7.56
C THR A 31 -5.42 -6.98 7.08
N ASN A 32 -4.76 -8.01 6.57
CA ASN A 32 -5.41 -9.25 6.14
C ASN A 32 -6.52 -8.99 5.10
N ASN A 33 -6.29 -8.06 4.18
CA ASN A 33 -7.25 -7.75 3.13
C ASN A 33 -6.75 -8.23 1.78
N THR A 34 -7.68 -8.62 0.92
CA THR A 34 -7.42 -8.79 -0.51
C THR A 34 -8.04 -7.63 -1.26
N VAL A 35 -7.23 -6.95 -2.07
CA VAL A 35 -7.63 -5.76 -2.85
C VAL A 35 -7.29 -5.99 -4.30
N TYR A 36 -8.27 -5.86 -5.19
CA TYR A 36 -8.06 -5.99 -6.64
C TYR A 36 -9.07 -5.15 -7.44
N ALA A 37 -8.76 -4.91 -8.71
CA ALA A 37 -9.62 -4.12 -9.60
C ALA A 37 -9.99 -2.74 -9.00
N ILE A 38 -8.99 -2.04 -8.45
CA ILE A 38 -9.14 -0.70 -7.90
C ILE A 38 -8.51 0.32 -8.85
N SER A 39 -9.26 1.34 -9.19
CA SER A 39 -8.79 2.51 -9.92
C SER A 39 -9.14 3.78 -9.14
N CYS A 40 -8.13 4.41 -8.56
CA CYS A 40 -8.25 5.66 -7.81
C CYS A 40 -7.02 6.54 -8.05
N ARG A 41 -7.03 7.78 -7.60
CA ARG A 41 -5.89 8.69 -7.72
C ARG A 41 -4.77 8.30 -6.76
N ASP A 42 -5.06 8.31 -5.45
CA ASP A 42 -4.17 7.83 -4.40
C ASP A 42 -4.90 6.82 -3.53
N PHE A 43 -4.22 5.76 -3.10
CA PHE A 43 -4.87 4.75 -2.27
C PHE A 43 -4.97 5.25 -0.82
N PHE A 44 -3.87 5.75 -0.25
CA PHE A 44 -3.87 6.40 1.07
C PHE A 44 -3.44 7.85 0.94
N ARG A 45 -4.34 8.77 1.25
CA ARG A 45 -4.05 10.19 1.20
C ARG A 45 -4.26 10.88 2.54
N TYR A 46 -3.21 11.51 3.04
CA TYR A 46 -3.22 12.40 4.20
C TYR A 46 -2.61 13.75 3.81
N ASP A 47 -3.38 14.81 3.91
CA ASP A 47 -2.87 16.14 3.62
C ASP A 47 -2.12 16.75 4.81
N ASN A 48 -1.37 17.81 4.56
CA ASN A 48 -0.62 18.52 5.58
C ASN A 48 -1.54 19.31 6.51
N LYS A 49 -2.06 18.66 7.54
CA LYS A 49 -2.99 19.24 8.53
C LYS A 49 -2.47 19.17 9.96
N ALA A 50 -1.17 18.89 10.15
CA ALA A 50 -0.58 18.74 11.48
C ALA A 50 -0.79 19.99 12.35
N SER A 51 -0.74 21.20 11.77
CA SER A 51 -1.01 22.44 12.49
C SER A 51 -2.45 22.57 13.02
N SER A 52 -3.41 21.92 12.36
CA SER A 52 -4.81 21.88 12.80
C SER A 52 -5.07 20.81 13.87
N PHE A 53 -4.14 19.91 14.07
CA PHE A 53 -4.25 18.78 15.00
C PHE A 53 -2.96 18.66 15.84
N PRO A 54 -2.68 19.64 16.71
CA PRO A 54 -1.45 19.64 17.50
C PRO A 54 -1.37 18.41 18.40
N GLY A 55 -0.20 17.79 18.46
CA GLY A 55 0.05 16.60 19.27
C GLY A 55 -0.41 15.28 18.63
N VAL A 56 -1.01 15.33 17.44
CA VAL A 56 -1.38 14.11 16.70
C VAL A 56 -0.19 13.64 15.85
N THR A 57 0.20 12.40 16.05
CA THR A 57 1.19 11.69 15.21
C THR A 57 0.51 10.45 14.62
N PRO A 58 0.03 10.52 13.37
CA PRO A 58 -0.68 9.41 12.76
C PRO A 58 0.22 8.17 12.60
N TYR A 59 -0.40 7.00 12.71
CA TYR A 59 0.20 5.72 12.40
C TYR A 59 -0.63 4.99 11.35
N ILE A 60 0.00 4.58 10.26
CA ILE A 60 -0.61 3.81 9.18
C ILE A 60 0.06 2.44 9.17
N ASN A 61 -0.71 1.40 9.44
CA ASN A 61 -0.27 0.02 9.40
C ASN A 61 -0.97 -0.74 8.27
N VAL A 62 -0.20 -1.17 7.27
CA VAL A 62 -0.65 -1.96 6.12
C VAL A 62 0.14 -3.27 6.15
N ASP A 63 -0.49 -4.34 6.61
CA ASP A 63 0.23 -5.56 6.93
C ASP A 63 -0.56 -6.81 6.53
N HIS A 64 0.14 -7.81 5.98
CA HIS A 64 -0.46 -9.08 5.54
C HIS A 64 -1.65 -8.88 4.57
N ASN A 65 -1.51 -8.06 3.56
CA ASN A 65 -2.52 -7.93 2.51
C ASN A 65 -2.06 -8.56 1.20
N THR A 66 -3.02 -9.00 0.39
CA THR A 66 -2.82 -9.31 -1.02
C THR A 66 -3.38 -8.15 -1.85
N LEU A 67 -2.50 -7.43 -2.56
CA LEU A 67 -2.80 -6.19 -3.26
C LEU A 67 -2.49 -6.40 -4.75
N ASP A 68 -3.51 -6.61 -5.56
CA ASP A 68 -3.36 -6.89 -6.98
C ASP A 68 -3.74 -5.69 -7.84
N GLY A 69 -2.84 -5.27 -8.72
CA GLY A 69 -3.05 -4.13 -9.61
C GLY A 69 -3.13 -2.78 -8.88
N LEU A 70 -2.58 -2.67 -7.68
CA LEU A 70 -2.58 -1.44 -6.90
C LEU A 70 -1.52 -0.47 -7.42
N GLY A 71 -1.96 0.73 -7.77
CA GLY A 71 -1.06 1.75 -8.30
C GLY A 71 -0.77 1.63 -9.80
N SER A 72 -0.45 2.75 -10.40
CA SER A 72 -0.10 2.85 -11.83
C SER A 72 0.89 4.00 -12.04
N VAL A 73 1.33 4.20 -13.28
CA VAL A 73 2.32 5.24 -13.63
C VAL A 73 1.97 6.65 -13.12
N ASN A 74 0.68 6.97 -13.00
CA ASN A 74 0.22 8.29 -12.57
C ASN A 74 -0.64 8.26 -11.30
N LYS A 75 -0.64 7.14 -10.55
CA LYS A 75 -1.49 6.97 -9.39
C LYS A 75 -0.67 6.47 -8.21
N GLY A 76 -0.69 7.24 -7.12
CA GLY A 76 0.06 6.90 -5.92
C GLY A 76 -0.61 5.83 -5.06
N VAL A 77 0.19 5.12 -4.29
CA VAL A 77 -0.33 4.28 -3.21
C VAL A 77 -0.38 5.11 -1.93
N PHE A 78 0.71 5.76 -1.59
CA PHE A 78 0.80 6.65 -0.44
C PHE A 78 1.03 8.09 -0.88
N TYR A 79 0.14 8.99 -0.50
CA TYR A 79 0.33 10.42 -0.59
C TYR A 79 0.14 11.03 0.80
N VAL A 80 1.16 10.91 1.64
CA VAL A 80 1.08 11.22 3.08
C VAL A 80 1.93 12.44 3.39
N ARG A 81 1.30 13.59 3.47
CA ARG A 81 1.94 14.88 3.76
C ARG A 81 1.76 15.34 5.20
N PHE A 82 1.04 14.60 6.03
CA PHE A 82 0.91 14.89 7.44
C PHE A 82 2.24 14.61 8.14
N THR A 83 2.85 15.64 8.73
CA THR A 83 4.17 15.55 9.35
C THR A 83 4.17 14.61 10.56
N GLY A 84 5.26 13.87 10.75
CA GLY A 84 5.40 12.94 11.87
C GLY A 84 4.62 11.62 11.71
N THR A 85 3.99 11.38 10.56
CA THR A 85 3.30 10.10 10.32
C THR A 85 4.29 8.94 10.29
N SER A 86 3.99 7.89 11.06
CA SER A 86 4.68 6.61 10.96
C SER A 86 3.92 5.67 10.03
N ILE A 87 4.62 4.99 9.13
CA ILE A 87 4.04 4.08 8.16
C ILE A 87 4.73 2.72 8.26
N ALA A 88 3.96 1.66 8.50
CA ALA A 88 4.41 0.29 8.33
C ALA A 88 3.70 -0.31 7.11
N PHE A 89 4.49 -0.83 6.17
CA PHE A 89 4.02 -1.59 5.02
C PHE A 89 4.79 -2.90 5.00
N THR A 90 4.18 -3.94 5.57
CA THR A 90 4.91 -5.16 5.91
C THR A 90 4.16 -6.43 5.48
N ASN A 91 4.90 -7.44 5.10
CA ASN A 91 4.39 -8.78 4.80
C ASN A 91 3.25 -8.81 3.76
N ASN A 92 3.20 -7.86 2.84
CA ASN A 92 2.17 -7.84 1.80
C ASN A 92 2.64 -8.56 0.54
N ILE A 93 1.71 -9.18 -0.18
CA ILE A 93 1.91 -9.54 -1.59
C ILE A 93 1.38 -8.37 -2.42
N VAL A 94 2.22 -7.80 -3.26
CA VAL A 94 1.86 -6.81 -4.27
C VAL A 94 2.07 -7.44 -5.63
N SER A 95 1.01 -7.57 -6.41
CA SER A 95 1.09 -8.21 -7.72
C SER A 95 0.52 -7.32 -8.82
N ASN A 96 1.09 -7.45 -10.03
CA ASN A 96 0.57 -6.86 -11.27
C ASN A 96 0.37 -5.33 -11.21
N SER A 97 1.16 -4.63 -10.41
CA SER A 97 1.14 -3.16 -10.32
C SER A 97 2.11 -2.56 -11.32
N THR A 98 1.71 -1.52 -12.05
CA THR A 98 2.56 -0.87 -13.05
C THR A 98 3.37 0.30 -12.51
N GLY A 99 3.06 0.74 -11.28
CA GLY A 99 3.81 1.76 -10.58
C GLY A 99 3.43 1.80 -9.11
N LEU A 100 4.44 1.85 -8.24
CA LEU A 100 4.26 1.91 -6.78
C LEU A 100 4.90 3.20 -6.27
N PHE A 101 4.15 4.29 -6.41
CA PHE A 101 4.62 5.62 -6.00
C PHE A 101 4.14 5.95 -4.60
N CYS A 102 5.05 6.54 -3.82
CA CYS A 102 4.72 7.13 -2.53
C CYS A 102 5.35 8.51 -2.41
N LYS A 103 4.70 9.37 -1.64
CA LYS A 103 5.23 10.65 -1.22
C LYS A 103 4.95 10.82 0.26
N PHE A 104 6.01 11.09 1.02
CA PHE A 104 5.93 11.29 2.46
C PHE A 104 6.39 12.69 2.85
N ALA A 105 5.86 13.21 3.97
CA ALA A 105 6.42 14.40 4.58
C ALA A 105 7.86 14.13 5.06
N PRO A 106 8.76 15.13 5.06
CA PRO A 106 10.16 14.92 5.43
C PRO A 106 10.39 14.32 6.83
N THR A 107 9.42 14.49 7.71
CA THR A 107 9.47 13.96 9.10
C THR A 107 8.70 12.65 9.28
N SER A 108 8.21 12.06 8.19
CA SER A 108 7.56 10.75 8.23
C SER A 108 8.58 9.64 8.42
N ILE A 109 8.13 8.54 9.04
CA ILE A 109 8.95 7.38 9.36
C ILE A 109 8.39 6.15 8.63
N PRO A 110 8.73 5.98 7.34
CA PRO A 110 8.32 4.80 6.59
C PRO A 110 9.18 3.59 6.96
N ASN A 111 8.52 2.46 7.20
CA ASN A 111 9.13 1.14 7.39
C ASN A 111 8.46 0.15 6.45
N PHE A 112 9.18 -0.28 5.42
CA PHE A 112 8.72 -1.25 4.42
C PHE A 112 9.61 -2.48 4.52
N SER A 113 9.01 -3.63 4.79
CA SER A 113 9.79 -4.86 4.95
C SER A 113 8.96 -6.13 4.77
N GLY A 114 9.60 -7.18 4.29
CA GLY A 114 8.99 -8.50 4.13
C GLY A 114 7.92 -8.58 3.06
N ASN A 115 7.84 -7.61 2.16
CA ASN A 115 6.85 -7.63 1.09
C ASN A 115 7.34 -8.42 -0.12
N ASN A 116 6.40 -8.94 -0.89
CA ASN A 116 6.67 -9.60 -2.16
C ASN A 116 6.08 -8.80 -3.33
N TYR A 117 6.91 -8.49 -4.33
CA TYR A 117 6.55 -7.68 -5.50
C TYR A 117 6.61 -8.54 -6.77
N TYR A 118 5.49 -9.17 -7.12
CA TYR A 118 5.39 -10.01 -8.32
C TYR A 118 4.81 -9.23 -9.50
N ASN A 119 5.51 -9.23 -10.64
CA ASN A 119 5.16 -8.38 -11.78
C ASN A 119 4.89 -6.92 -11.37
N SER A 120 5.63 -6.44 -10.39
CA SER A 120 5.45 -5.13 -9.80
C SER A 120 6.81 -4.53 -9.47
N PRO A 121 7.01 -3.21 -9.64
CA PRO A 121 8.22 -2.56 -9.17
C PRO A 121 8.21 -2.48 -7.63
N ASN A 122 9.36 -2.16 -7.06
CA ASN A 122 9.44 -1.74 -5.66
C ASN A 122 8.87 -0.33 -5.48
N PHE A 123 8.55 0.05 -4.24
CA PHE A 123 8.12 1.41 -3.92
C PHE A 123 9.24 2.42 -4.12
N VAL A 124 8.90 3.50 -4.78
CA VAL A 124 9.81 4.63 -5.02
C VAL A 124 9.14 5.95 -4.62
N GLU A 125 9.95 6.92 -4.22
CA GLU A 125 9.45 8.26 -3.92
C GLU A 125 9.10 9.00 -5.20
N ALA A 126 7.88 9.53 -5.27
CA ALA A 126 7.47 10.42 -6.32
C ALA A 126 7.73 11.88 -5.95
N THR A 127 8.14 12.67 -6.91
CA THR A 127 8.12 14.13 -6.82
C THR A 127 6.68 14.66 -6.95
N ASP A 128 6.49 15.95 -7.05
CA ASP A 128 5.16 16.56 -6.96
C ASP A 128 4.15 16.10 -8.02
N ASP A 129 4.61 15.76 -9.21
CA ASP A 129 3.77 15.37 -10.35
C ASP A 129 3.67 13.85 -10.57
N LYS A 130 4.29 13.03 -9.74
CA LYS A 130 4.36 11.55 -9.82
C LYS A 130 4.99 11.02 -11.12
N THR A 131 5.30 11.88 -12.08
CA THR A 131 6.00 11.52 -13.30
C THR A 131 7.51 11.59 -13.12
N ASN A 132 7.97 12.40 -12.18
CA ASN A 132 9.35 12.47 -11.74
C ASN A 132 9.52 11.60 -10.49
N VAL A 133 10.26 10.54 -10.63
CA VAL A 133 10.49 9.57 -9.56
C VAL A 133 11.82 9.88 -8.90
N GLY A 134 11.80 9.99 -7.56
CA GLY A 134 13.02 9.99 -6.77
C GLY A 134 13.71 8.62 -6.83
N ILE A 135 14.94 8.58 -6.37
CA ILE A 135 15.76 7.35 -6.37
C ILE A 135 15.59 6.52 -5.09
N THR A 136 14.79 6.98 -4.15
CA THR A 136 14.61 6.29 -2.87
C THR A 136 13.79 5.02 -3.08
N VAL A 137 14.34 3.89 -2.69
CA VAL A 137 13.65 2.60 -2.63
C VAL A 137 13.31 2.31 -1.18
N TYR A 138 12.04 2.04 -0.89
CA TYR A 138 11.56 1.93 0.50
C TYR A 138 11.65 0.52 1.08
N ASP A 139 11.59 -0.54 0.26
CA ASP A 139 11.71 -1.92 0.73
C ASP A 139 13.00 -2.57 0.22
N ASN A 140 14.02 -2.64 1.07
CA ASN A 140 15.29 -3.29 0.74
C ASN A 140 15.27 -4.81 1.01
N THR A 141 14.20 -5.32 1.60
CA THR A 141 14.01 -6.75 1.94
C THR A 141 12.99 -7.43 1.03
N GLY A 142 12.46 -6.67 0.07
CA GLY A 142 11.44 -7.14 -0.85
C GLY A 142 11.87 -8.34 -1.68
N THR A 143 10.96 -9.26 -1.90
CA THR A 143 11.12 -10.42 -2.78
C THR A 143 10.25 -10.27 -4.03
N SER A 144 10.40 -11.17 -5.01
CA SER A 144 9.63 -11.14 -6.26
C SER A 144 9.11 -12.53 -6.66
N TYR A 145 8.85 -13.39 -5.70
CA TYR A 145 8.32 -14.72 -5.96
C TYR A 145 6.95 -14.68 -6.64
N ASN A 146 6.74 -15.59 -7.59
CA ASN A 146 5.41 -15.80 -8.17
C ASN A 146 4.48 -16.41 -7.11
N PRO A 147 3.37 -15.75 -6.74
CA PRO A 147 2.41 -16.31 -5.79
C PRO A 147 1.77 -17.62 -6.28
N SER A 148 1.77 -17.85 -7.61
CA SER A 148 1.15 -19.02 -8.23
C SER A 148 -0.29 -19.21 -7.77
N TYR A 149 -1.08 -18.14 -7.85
CA TYR A 149 -2.48 -18.14 -7.42
C TYR A 149 -3.27 -19.32 -8.00
N ALA A 150 -4.15 -19.90 -7.20
CA ALA A 150 -4.88 -21.12 -7.57
C ALA A 150 -5.73 -20.96 -8.83
N ASP A 151 -6.46 -19.85 -8.93
CA ASP A 151 -7.24 -19.49 -10.13
C ASP A 151 -7.35 -17.95 -10.22
N TYR A 152 -6.30 -17.34 -10.73
CA TYR A 152 -6.23 -15.89 -10.84
C TYR A 152 -7.35 -15.30 -11.71
N ALA A 153 -7.76 -16.01 -12.77
CA ALA A 153 -8.81 -15.54 -13.68
C ALA A 153 -10.18 -15.42 -12.99
N ASN A 154 -10.43 -16.23 -11.98
CA ASN A 154 -11.64 -16.20 -11.17
C ASN A 154 -11.43 -15.54 -9.80
N HIS A 155 -10.32 -14.80 -9.64
CA HIS A 155 -9.99 -14.07 -8.41
C HIS A 155 -9.81 -14.97 -7.17
N ASP A 156 -9.41 -16.21 -7.38
CA ASP A 156 -8.92 -17.08 -6.30
C ASP A 156 -7.43 -16.79 -6.08
N PHE A 157 -7.15 -15.99 -5.07
CA PHE A 157 -5.81 -15.56 -4.70
C PHE A 157 -5.10 -16.55 -3.75
N THR A 158 -5.60 -17.78 -3.62
CA THR A 158 -4.92 -18.83 -2.83
C THR A 158 -3.49 -19.00 -3.30
N VAL A 159 -2.54 -18.69 -2.42
CA VAL A 159 -1.10 -18.75 -2.71
C VAL A 159 -0.62 -20.19 -2.73
N LYS A 160 0.03 -20.61 -3.82
CA LYS A 160 0.64 -21.94 -3.95
C LYS A 160 2.16 -21.93 -3.85
N SER A 161 2.79 -20.76 -3.87
CA SER A 161 4.23 -20.61 -3.65
C SER A 161 4.62 -21.05 -2.22
N GLU A 162 5.49 -22.02 -2.10
CA GLU A 162 5.98 -22.51 -0.80
C GLU A 162 6.83 -21.45 -0.07
N ASP A 163 7.56 -20.61 -0.82
CA ASP A 163 8.34 -19.52 -0.25
C ASP A 163 7.43 -18.51 0.46
N LEU A 164 6.32 -18.12 -0.19
CA LEU A 164 5.38 -17.15 0.38
C LEU A 164 4.53 -17.74 1.52
N LYS A 165 4.21 -19.04 1.46
CA LYS A 165 3.54 -19.73 2.56
C LYS A 165 4.45 -19.82 3.78
N SER A 166 5.72 -20.17 3.58
CA SER A 166 6.68 -20.30 4.68
C SER A 166 6.97 -18.96 5.36
N SER A 167 7.01 -17.87 4.60
CA SER A 167 7.18 -16.50 5.11
C SER A 167 5.88 -15.89 5.64
N LYS A 168 4.74 -16.55 5.42
CA LYS A 168 3.39 -16.04 5.78
C LYS A 168 3.10 -14.67 5.17
N THR A 169 3.59 -14.41 3.96
CA THR A 169 3.40 -13.13 3.28
C THR A 169 2.05 -13.12 2.56
N GLY A 170 1.33 -12.00 2.65
CA GLY A 170 0.03 -11.81 2.03
C GLY A 170 -1.15 -12.04 2.99
N ASP A 171 -2.35 -12.01 2.43
CA ASP A 171 -3.59 -12.22 3.18
C ASP A 171 -3.68 -13.68 3.66
N PRO A 172 -3.78 -13.94 4.96
CA PRO A 172 -3.76 -15.31 5.51
C PRO A 172 -4.98 -16.16 5.17
N ARG A 173 -5.98 -15.60 4.47
CA ARG A 173 -7.14 -16.36 4.00
C ARG A 173 -6.85 -17.20 2.75
N TRP A 174 -5.76 -16.92 2.08
CA TRP A 174 -5.39 -17.56 0.81
C TRP A 174 -4.21 -18.52 0.89
#